data_be64965a117eec64b36de3d321732925
#
_entry.id   be64965a117eec64b36de3d321732925
#
_cell.length_a   1.000
_cell.length_b   1.000
_cell.length_c   1.000
_cell.angle_alpha   90.00
_cell.angle_beta   90.00
_cell.angle_gamma   90.00
#
_symmetry.space_group_name_H-M   'P 1'
#
loop_
_entity.id
_entity.type
_entity.pdbx_description
1 polymer ?
#
loop_
_entity_poly.entity_id
_entity_poly.type
_entity_poly.pdbx_seq_one_letter_code
_entity_poly.pdbx_strand_id
1 'polypeptide(L)'
;MNRHLFAIIVLFYSVTAVAQSTRPQLKLSTTVEDGKKSIVATLTLNGKPLEGSSIQFMIRRTFGNLIVGTDTTLDDGTAAVAFPSDLPADYDKTLDVIAVIKAPPQYASVSEEAKLAGGIPLLTPVDPFPRALWAPHAPWPLLLTIGILLAGVWITYAFTVIQVIFIKRGTAA
;
A
#
# COMPACT_ATOMS: atom_id res chain seq x y z
N MET A 1 22.51 -54.64 -16.63
CA MET A 1 21.75 -53.47 -16.18
C MET A 1 22.60 -52.23 -16.51
N ASN A 2 22.10 -51.39 -17.41
CA ASN A 2 22.82 -50.64 -18.42
C ASN A 2 23.67 -49.48 -17.88
N ARG A 3 25.00 -49.58 -18.05
CA ARG A 3 25.98 -48.49 -17.78
C ARG A 3 25.59 -47.14 -18.40
N HIS A 4 24.85 -47.19 -19.51
CA HIS A 4 24.37 -45.98 -20.21
C HIS A 4 23.18 -45.30 -19.50
N LEU A 5 22.37 -46.07 -18.80
CA LEU A 5 21.24 -45.50 -18.03
C LEU A 5 21.72 -44.71 -16.84
N PHE A 6 22.79 -45.15 -16.19
CA PHE A 6 23.42 -44.46 -15.07
C PHE A 6 24.09 -43.16 -15.50
N ALA A 7 24.73 -43.16 -16.68
CA ALA A 7 25.32 -41.96 -17.24
C ALA A 7 24.29 -40.87 -17.62
N ILE A 8 23.09 -41.28 -18.09
CA ILE A 8 22.01 -40.35 -18.42
C ILE A 8 21.40 -39.74 -17.14
N ILE A 9 21.25 -40.53 -16.09
CA ILE A 9 20.75 -40.01 -14.78
C ILE A 9 21.70 -39.01 -14.16
N VAL A 10 23.02 -39.26 -14.23
CA VAL A 10 24.02 -38.33 -13.73
C VAL A 10 24.07 -37.05 -14.54
N LEU A 11 23.84 -37.12 -15.86
CA LEU A 11 23.79 -35.97 -16.74
C LEU A 11 22.55 -35.10 -16.45
N PHE A 12 21.44 -35.70 -16.08
CA PHE A 12 20.20 -34.94 -15.70
C PHE A 12 20.32 -34.27 -14.37
N TYR A 13 21.11 -34.77 -13.41
CA TYR A 13 21.33 -34.16 -12.12
C TYR A 13 22.27 -32.93 -12.15
N SER A 14 23.08 -32.79 -13.20
CA SER A 14 24.02 -31.66 -13.31
C SER A 14 23.40 -30.40 -13.94
N VAL A 15 22.15 -30.43 -14.40
CA VAL A 15 21.48 -29.28 -15.06
C VAL A 15 20.61 -28.45 -14.12
N THR A 16 20.47 -28.84 -12.85
CA THR A 16 19.87 -27.96 -11.83
C THR A 16 20.91 -27.04 -11.17
N ALA A 17 21.80 -26.44 -11.96
CA ALA A 17 22.40 -25.18 -11.58
C ALA A 17 21.27 -24.13 -11.61
N VAL A 18 20.55 -24.05 -10.52
CA VAL A 18 19.64 -22.93 -10.25
C VAL A 18 20.48 -21.69 -10.43
N ALA A 19 20.24 -20.97 -11.52
CA ALA A 19 20.74 -19.62 -11.67
C ALA A 19 20.11 -18.84 -10.49
N GLN A 20 20.84 -18.77 -9.39
CA GLN A 20 20.51 -17.87 -8.29
C GLN A 20 20.57 -16.49 -8.92
N SER A 21 19.41 -15.98 -9.31
CA SER A 21 19.29 -14.59 -9.69
C SER A 21 19.70 -13.81 -8.46
N THR A 22 20.91 -13.32 -8.47
CA THR A 22 21.53 -12.57 -7.41
C THR A 22 20.80 -11.25 -7.31
N ARG A 23 19.66 -11.25 -6.58
CA ARG A 23 18.88 -10.04 -6.33
C ARG A 23 19.51 -9.33 -5.14
N PRO A 24 19.80 -8.03 -5.25
CA PRO A 24 20.24 -7.27 -4.10
C PRO A 24 19.12 -7.21 -3.05
N GLN A 25 19.52 -7.25 -1.81
CA GLN A 25 18.63 -7.07 -0.67
C GLN A 25 18.67 -5.61 -0.25
N LEU A 26 17.52 -4.99 -0.18
CA LEU A 26 17.33 -3.62 0.27
C LEU A 26 16.64 -3.67 1.64
N LYS A 27 17.17 -2.93 2.63
CA LYS A 27 16.57 -2.79 3.96
C LYS A 27 16.41 -1.33 4.29
N LEU A 28 15.26 -0.98 4.87
CA LEU A 28 14.96 0.37 5.33
C LEU A 28 15.06 0.46 6.84
N SER A 29 15.67 1.54 7.32
CA SER A 29 15.77 1.88 8.74
C SER A 29 15.70 3.40 8.94
N THR A 30 15.62 3.83 10.19
CA THR A 30 15.74 5.26 10.52
C THR A 30 16.94 5.44 11.46
N THR A 31 17.70 6.48 11.20
CA THR A 31 18.82 6.90 12.07
C THR A 31 18.55 8.32 12.54
N VAL A 32 19.02 8.64 13.75
CA VAL A 32 18.97 10.00 14.30
C VAL A 32 20.41 10.43 14.55
N GLU A 33 20.85 11.43 13.79
CA GLU A 33 22.18 12.03 13.93
C GLU A 33 22.00 13.53 14.18
N ASP A 34 22.68 14.07 15.16
CA ASP A 34 22.61 15.49 15.56
C ASP A 34 21.19 16.02 15.75
N GLY A 35 20.29 15.18 16.29
CA GLY A 35 18.88 15.51 16.47
C GLY A 35 18.04 15.55 15.20
N LYS A 36 18.65 15.27 14.03
CA LYS A 36 17.94 15.14 12.76
C LYS A 36 17.68 13.68 12.45
N LYS A 37 16.45 13.39 12.09
CA LYS A 37 16.02 12.05 11.69
C LYS A 37 16.24 11.86 10.19
N SER A 38 16.84 10.72 9.81
CA SER A 38 17.07 10.35 8.41
C SER A 38 16.51 8.96 8.12
N ILE A 39 16.03 8.78 6.89
CA ILE A 39 15.69 7.47 6.34
C ILE A 39 16.96 6.91 5.73
N VAL A 40 17.35 5.72 6.16
CA VAL A 40 18.56 5.03 5.67
C VAL A 40 18.12 3.75 4.96
N ALA A 41 18.60 3.58 3.73
CA ALA A 41 18.48 2.35 2.98
C ALA A 41 19.85 1.65 2.96
N THR A 42 19.89 0.38 3.31
CA THR A 42 21.09 -0.46 3.22
C THR A 42 20.91 -1.45 2.08
N LEU A 43 21.80 -1.41 1.11
CA LEU A 43 21.79 -2.26 -0.07
C LEU A 43 22.92 -3.27 0.00
N THR A 44 22.59 -4.55 -0.05
CA THR A 44 23.57 -5.63 -0.03
C THR A 44 23.35 -6.61 -1.18
N LEU A 45 24.42 -7.10 -1.75
CA LEU A 45 24.42 -8.14 -2.78
C LEU A 45 25.25 -9.32 -2.26
N ASN A 46 24.61 -10.48 -2.07
CA ASN A 46 25.26 -11.67 -1.48
C ASN A 46 25.93 -11.38 -0.12
N GLY A 47 25.33 -10.53 0.71
CA GLY A 47 25.87 -10.16 2.02
C GLY A 47 27.02 -9.14 1.98
N LYS A 48 27.39 -8.64 0.78
CA LYS A 48 28.37 -7.57 0.62
C LYS A 48 27.66 -6.24 0.32
N PRO A 49 28.14 -5.11 0.84
CA PRO A 49 27.58 -3.82 0.51
C PRO A 49 27.72 -3.54 -1.00
N LEU A 50 26.71 -2.92 -1.58
CA LEU A 50 26.71 -2.53 -2.99
C LEU A 50 26.79 -1.01 -3.10
N GLU A 51 27.94 -0.51 -3.54
CA GLU A 51 28.24 0.91 -3.74
C GLU A 51 27.72 1.43 -5.08
N GLY A 52 27.53 2.74 -5.20
CA GLY A 52 27.25 3.42 -6.46
C GLY A 52 25.84 3.21 -7.01
N SER A 53 24.92 2.66 -6.24
CA SER A 53 23.54 2.43 -6.65
C SER A 53 22.65 3.62 -6.26
N SER A 54 21.92 4.18 -7.21
CA SER A 54 20.98 5.26 -6.94
C SER A 54 19.67 4.73 -6.39
N ILE A 55 19.27 5.18 -5.20
CA ILE A 55 18.04 4.80 -4.51
C ILE A 55 17.12 6.01 -4.41
N GLN A 56 15.88 5.86 -4.86
CA GLN A 56 14.83 6.86 -4.70
C GLN A 56 13.95 6.50 -3.52
N PHE A 57 13.78 7.45 -2.61
CA PHE A 57 12.91 7.33 -1.45
C PHE A 57 11.58 8.00 -1.72
N MET A 58 10.51 7.29 -1.42
CA MET A 58 9.13 7.76 -1.61
C MET A 58 8.31 7.44 -0.36
N ILE A 59 7.26 8.23 -0.13
CA ILE A 59 6.26 7.97 0.90
C ILE A 59 4.93 7.70 0.21
N ARG A 60 4.29 6.60 0.58
CA ARG A 60 2.96 6.25 0.06
C ARG A 60 1.93 7.25 0.54
N ARG A 61 1.08 7.73 -0.37
CA ARG A 61 -0.04 8.62 -0.12
C ARG A 61 -1.30 8.12 -0.81
N THR A 62 -2.44 8.64 -0.42
CA THR A 62 -3.75 8.25 -0.96
C THR A 62 -3.85 8.37 -2.48
N PHE A 63 -3.16 9.37 -3.06
CA PHE A 63 -3.21 9.66 -4.50
C PHE A 63 -1.87 9.45 -5.22
N GLY A 64 -1.03 8.54 -4.71
CA GLY A 64 0.25 8.21 -5.32
C GLY A 64 1.42 8.27 -4.34
N ASN A 65 2.64 8.20 -4.86
CA ASN A 65 3.85 8.22 -4.05
C ASN A 65 4.51 9.60 -4.09
N LEU A 66 4.76 10.18 -2.91
CA LEU A 66 5.51 11.41 -2.76
C LEU A 66 7.00 11.10 -2.76
N ILE A 67 7.75 11.67 -3.70
CA ILE A 67 9.22 11.56 -3.73
C ILE A 67 9.78 12.45 -2.63
N VAL A 68 10.56 11.86 -1.72
CA VAL A 68 11.26 12.55 -0.62
C VAL A 68 12.65 12.98 -1.07
N GLY A 69 13.35 12.10 -1.76
CA GLY A 69 14.68 12.35 -2.27
C GLY A 69 15.26 11.16 -3.01
N THR A 70 16.45 11.38 -3.55
CA THR A 70 17.26 10.34 -4.20
C THR A 70 18.68 10.49 -3.71
N ASP A 71 19.31 9.38 -3.37
CA ASP A 71 20.69 9.36 -2.92
C ASP A 71 21.41 8.13 -3.50
N THR A 72 22.74 8.17 -3.51
CA THR A 72 23.59 7.11 -4.05
C THR A 72 24.28 6.37 -2.90
N THR A 73 24.27 5.03 -2.97
CA THR A 73 24.91 4.22 -1.92
C THR A 73 26.42 4.46 -1.85
N LEU A 74 26.89 4.62 -0.63
CA LEU A 74 28.29 4.77 -0.28
C LEU A 74 29.01 3.39 -0.28
N ASP A 75 30.27 3.38 0.09
CA ASP A 75 31.14 2.20 0.20
C ASP A 75 30.64 1.15 1.21
N ASP A 76 29.88 1.59 2.21
CA ASP A 76 29.21 0.72 3.18
C ASP A 76 27.83 0.21 2.67
N GLY A 77 27.43 0.57 1.45
CA GLY A 77 26.15 0.21 0.86
C GLY A 77 24.95 0.99 1.42
N THR A 78 25.16 2.08 2.16
CA THR A 78 24.09 2.91 2.71
C THR A 78 23.81 4.13 1.86
N ALA A 79 22.53 4.51 1.76
CA ALA A 79 22.07 5.77 1.22
C ALA A 79 21.10 6.41 2.20
N ALA A 80 21.16 7.72 2.40
CA ALA A 80 20.39 8.40 3.43
C ALA A 80 19.73 9.67 2.91
N VAL A 81 18.45 9.88 3.29
CA VAL A 81 17.69 11.09 2.98
C VAL A 81 17.05 11.62 4.25
N ALA A 82 17.00 12.94 4.40
CA ALA A 82 16.36 13.58 5.55
C ALA A 82 14.90 13.12 5.69
N PHE A 83 14.51 12.76 6.92
CA PHE A 83 13.14 12.36 7.21
C PHE A 83 12.24 13.60 7.22
N PRO A 84 11.18 13.66 6.41
CA PRO A 84 10.25 14.78 6.41
C PRO A 84 9.36 14.73 7.67
N SER A 85 9.68 15.55 8.64
CA SER A 85 8.97 15.61 9.93
C SER A 85 7.64 16.37 9.88
N ASP A 86 7.38 17.09 8.81
CA ASP A 86 6.20 17.93 8.58
C ASP A 86 5.04 17.20 7.90
N LEU A 87 5.25 15.95 7.50
CA LEU A 87 4.23 15.17 6.81
C LEU A 87 3.21 14.56 7.78
N PRO A 88 1.92 14.59 7.42
CA PRO A 88 0.89 13.88 8.17
C PRO A 88 1.15 12.38 8.14
N ALA A 89 1.12 11.75 9.28
CA ALA A 89 1.31 10.31 9.50
C ALA A 89 0.00 9.64 9.92
N ASP A 90 0.01 8.32 9.99
CA ASP A 90 -1.08 7.55 10.56
C ASP A 90 -1.25 7.84 12.07
N TYR A 91 -2.33 7.30 12.68
CA TYR A 91 -2.58 7.41 14.12
C TYR A 91 -1.38 6.97 14.96
N ASP A 92 -0.65 5.96 14.52
CA ASP A 92 0.53 5.40 15.17
C ASP A 92 1.80 6.23 14.91
N LYS A 93 1.67 7.42 14.31
CA LYS A 93 2.78 8.28 13.88
C LYS A 93 3.74 7.56 12.92
N THR A 94 3.24 6.63 12.12
CA THR A 94 4.04 5.90 11.13
C THR A 94 3.78 6.42 9.71
N LEU A 95 4.81 6.33 8.88
CA LEU A 95 4.75 6.62 7.45
C LEU A 95 5.17 5.37 6.68
N ASP A 96 4.43 5.03 5.63
CA ASP A 96 4.79 3.97 4.70
C ASP A 96 5.85 4.50 3.73
N VAL A 97 7.10 4.11 3.96
CA VAL A 97 8.25 4.51 3.15
C VAL A 97 8.58 3.41 2.16
N ILE A 98 8.77 3.80 0.91
CA ILE A 98 9.16 2.92 -0.19
C ILE A 98 10.51 3.38 -0.71
N ALA A 99 11.49 2.48 -0.77
CA ALA A 99 12.75 2.71 -1.46
C ALA A 99 12.79 1.89 -2.74
N VAL A 100 13.23 2.50 -3.84
CA VAL A 100 13.35 1.85 -5.15
C VAL A 100 14.73 2.13 -5.72
N ILE A 101 15.37 1.09 -6.23
CA ILE A 101 16.66 1.25 -6.93
C ILE A 101 16.36 1.81 -8.33
N LYS A 102 16.98 2.94 -8.68
CA LYS A 102 16.88 3.59 -9.99
C LYS A 102 18.03 3.22 -10.93
N ALA A 103 19.21 3.09 -10.38
CA ALA A 103 20.41 2.71 -11.11
C ALA A 103 21.30 1.79 -10.24
N PRO A 104 21.93 0.78 -10.83
CA PRO A 104 21.90 0.41 -12.24
C PRO A 104 20.58 -0.25 -12.67
N PRO A 105 20.20 -0.17 -13.97
CA PRO A 105 18.89 -0.64 -14.47
C PRO A 105 18.59 -2.11 -14.20
N GLN A 106 19.62 -2.93 -14.10
CA GLN A 106 19.50 -4.37 -13.81
C GLN A 106 18.85 -4.67 -12.44
N TYR A 107 18.85 -3.71 -11.52
CA TYR A 107 18.25 -3.81 -10.18
C TYR A 107 17.03 -2.92 -10.01
N ALA A 108 16.58 -2.24 -11.05
CA ALA A 108 15.45 -1.28 -10.97
C ALA A 108 14.11 -1.92 -10.55
N SER A 109 13.99 -3.24 -10.57
CA SER A 109 12.80 -3.96 -10.09
C SER A 109 12.81 -4.21 -8.58
N VAL A 110 13.90 -3.87 -7.88
CA VAL A 110 14.02 -4.08 -6.44
C VAL A 110 13.47 -2.88 -5.72
N SER A 111 12.45 -3.12 -4.91
CA SER A 111 11.85 -2.13 -4.02
C SER A 111 11.59 -2.76 -2.67
N GLU A 112 11.71 -1.96 -1.63
CA GLU A 112 11.38 -2.34 -0.26
C GLU A 112 10.43 -1.31 0.32
N GLU A 113 9.48 -1.79 1.12
CA GLU A 113 8.50 -0.96 1.82
C GLU A 113 8.59 -1.23 3.32
N ALA A 114 8.65 -0.18 4.11
CA ALA A 114 8.70 -0.28 5.56
C ALA A 114 7.87 0.83 6.22
N LYS A 115 7.21 0.48 7.31
CA LYS A 115 6.55 1.45 8.20
C LYS A 115 7.59 2.04 9.14
N LEU A 116 7.87 3.31 8.96
CA LEU A 116 8.84 4.04 9.77
C LEU A 116 8.13 5.05 10.67
N ALA A 117 8.49 5.06 11.96
CA ALA A 117 7.92 6.01 12.90
C ALA A 117 8.38 7.43 12.57
N GLY A 118 7.47 8.39 12.52
CA GLY A 118 7.74 9.80 12.26
C GLY A 118 6.54 10.51 11.68
N GLY A 119 6.67 11.83 11.48
CA GLY A 119 5.61 12.67 10.97
C GLY A 119 4.62 13.15 12.05
N ILE A 120 3.70 13.99 11.64
CA ILE A 120 2.68 14.59 12.50
C ILE A 120 1.47 13.65 12.52
N PRO A 121 1.01 13.19 13.70
CA PRO A 121 -0.17 12.34 13.77
C PRO A 121 -1.38 13.08 13.22
N LEU A 122 -2.14 12.43 12.37
CA LEU A 122 -3.40 12.95 11.89
C LEU A 122 -4.39 12.85 13.07
N LEU A 123 -4.48 13.93 13.83
CA LEU A 123 -5.54 14.10 14.82
C LEU A 123 -6.84 14.47 14.09
N THR A 124 -7.33 13.57 13.23
CA THR A 124 -8.74 13.64 12.88
C THR A 124 -9.50 13.24 14.14
N PRO A 125 -10.26 14.16 14.75
CA PRO A 125 -11.20 13.72 15.77
C PRO A 125 -12.01 12.62 15.09
N VAL A 126 -11.95 11.41 15.65
CA VAL A 126 -12.89 10.35 15.26
C VAL A 126 -14.24 10.92 15.60
N ASP A 127 -14.89 11.57 14.63
CA ASP A 127 -16.28 11.95 14.79
C ASP A 127 -17.02 10.61 14.93
N PRO A 128 -17.51 10.25 16.10
CA PRO A 128 -18.21 8.98 16.31
C PRO A 128 -19.47 8.91 15.42
N PHE A 129 -19.85 10.03 14.82
CA PHE A 129 -20.97 10.13 13.89
C PHE A 129 -20.53 10.89 12.63
N PRO A 130 -19.80 10.24 11.69
CA PRO A 130 -19.47 10.87 10.43
C PRO A 130 -20.76 11.30 9.74
N ARG A 131 -20.91 12.62 9.55
CA ARG A 131 -22.16 13.23 9.04
C ARG A 131 -22.32 13.12 7.52
N ALA A 132 -21.40 12.45 6.85
CA ALA A 132 -21.35 12.36 5.39
C ALA A 132 -21.88 11.03 4.91
N LEU A 133 -22.82 11.05 3.95
CA LEU A 133 -23.35 9.87 3.28
C LEU A 133 -22.31 9.09 2.47
N TRP A 134 -21.23 9.77 2.04
CA TRP A 134 -20.13 9.17 1.29
C TRP A 134 -19.01 8.63 2.19
N ALA A 135 -19.16 8.69 3.52
CA ALA A 135 -18.21 8.06 4.41
C ALA A 135 -18.21 6.54 4.17
N PRO A 136 -17.03 5.88 4.16
CA PRO A 136 -16.95 4.43 3.94
C PRO A 136 -17.73 3.63 4.99
N HIS A 137 -18.02 4.24 6.13
CA HIS A 137 -18.88 3.69 7.19
C HIS A 137 -19.96 4.71 7.53
N ALA A 138 -21.04 4.70 6.75
CA ALA A 138 -22.19 5.56 7.04
C ALA A 138 -22.80 5.19 8.41
N PRO A 139 -23.09 6.15 9.29
CA PRO A 139 -23.66 5.86 10.60
C PRO A 139 -25.04 5.24 10.42
N TRP A 140 -25.28 4.14 11.12
CA TRP A 140 -26.54 3.40 11.05
C TRP A 140 -27.81 4.26 11.32
N PRO A 141 -27.79 5.28 12.20
CA PRO A 141 -28.98 6.14 12.38
C PRO A 141 -29.35 6.91 11.11
N LEU A 142 -28.33 7.34 10.35
CA LEU A 142 -28.55 8.04 9.08
C LEU A 142 -29.16 7.11 8.02
N LEU A 143 -28.68 5.88 7.94
CA LEU A 143 -29.22 4.86 7.03
C LEU A 143 -30.66 4.53 7.40
N LEU A 144 -30.96 4.44 8.69
CA LEU A 144 -32.31 4.15 9.18
C LEU A 144 -33.28 5.29 8.86
N THR A 145 -32.88 6.56 9.08
CA THR A 145 -33.73 7.71 8.77
C THR A 145 -34.04 7.81 7.28
N ILE A 146 -33.04 7.63 6.42
CA ILE A 146 -33.24 7.61 4.96
C ILE A 146 -34.11 6.42 4.56
N GLY A 147 -33.90 5.26 5.14
CA GLY A 147 -34.69 4.06 4.89
C GLY A 147 -36.17 4.28 5.24
N ILE A 148 -36.49 4.88 6.38
CA ILE A 148 -37.86 5.21 6.79
C ILE A 148 -38.52 6.22 5.83
N LEU A 149 -37.79 7.28 5.46
CA LEU A 149 -38.30 8.27 4.51
C LEU A 149 -38.61 7.65 3.16
N LEU A 150 -37.70 6.83 2.66
CA LEU A 150 -37.85 6.15 1.38
C LEU A 150 -39.00 5.15 1.43
N ALA A 151 -39.13 4.38 2.49
CA ALA A 151 -40.25 3.46 2.69
C ALA A 151 -41.59 4.18 2.74
N GLY A 152 -41.67 5.35 3.42
CA GLY A 152 -42.87 6.18 3.43
C GLY A 152 -43.32 6.60 2.04
N VAL A 153 -42.37 7.03 1.20
CA VAL A 153 -42.67 7.40 -0.21
C VAL A 153 -43.18 6.17 -0.98
N TRP A 154 -42.53 5.02 -0.84
CA TRP A 154 -42.96 3.82 -1.55
C TRP A 154 -44.33 3.30 -1.08
N ILE A 155 -44.64 3.38 0.21
CA ILE A 155 -45.94 3.00 0.77
C ILE A 155 -47.05 3.90 0.20
N THR A 156 -46.84 5.22 0.17
CA THR A 156 -47.87 6.14 -0.43
C THR A 156 -48.03 5.89 -1.90
N TYR A 157 -46.96 5.59 -2.61
CA TYR A 157 -47.05 5.23 -4.04
C TYR A 157 -47.85 3.94 -4.26
N ALA A 158 -47.53 2.88 -3.50
CA ALA A 158 -48.25 1.62 -3.58
C ALA A 158 -49.72 1.76 -3.24
N PHE A 159 -50.03 2.54 -2.19
CA PHE A 159 -51.40 2.84 -1.80
C PHE A 159 -52.19 3.52 -2.97
N THR A 160 -51.57 4.54 -3.58
CA THR A 160 -52.19 5.26 -4.71
C THR A 160 -52.45 4.32 -5.88
N VAL A 161 -51.51 3.48 -6.24
CA VAL A 161 -51.67 2.51 -7.34
C VAL A 161 -52.80 1.51 -7.04
N ILE A 162 -52.87 1.00 -5.80
CA ILE A 162 -53.92 0.09 -5.36
C ILE A 162 -55.29 0.75 -5.48
N GLN A 163 -55.44 2.00 -5.02
CA GLN A 163 -56.68 2.76 -5.16
C GLN A 163 -57.13 2.94 -6.61
N VAL A 164 -56.19 3.26 -7.49
CA VAL A 164 -56.50 3.39 -8.94
C VAL A 164 -56.98 2.05 -9.52
N ILE A 165 -56.39 0.93 -9.13
CA ILE A 165 -56.80 -0.40 -9.56
C ILE A 165 -58.23 -0.73 -9.07
N PHE A 166 -58.54 -0.40 -7.82
CA PHE A 166 -59.90 -0.61 -7.28
C PHE A 166 -60.97 0.23 -7.97
N ILE A 167 -60.67 1.51 -8.25
CA ILE A 167 -61.57 2.39 -8.98
C ILE A 167 -61.82 1.81 -10.39
N LYS A 168 -60.78 1.38 -11.08
CA LYS A 168 -60.90 0.77 -12.41
C LYS A 168 -61.77 -0.50 -12.41
N ARG A 169 -61.68 -1.32 -11.38
CA ARG A 169 -62.50 -2.53 -11.23
C ARG A 169 -63.94 -2.23 -10.86
N GLY A 170 -64.17 -1.21 -10.02
CA GLY A 170 -65.55 -0.80 -9.64
C GLY A 170 -66.32 -0.09 -10.75
N THR A 171 -65.66 0.47 -11.76
CA THR A 171 -66.28 1.14 -12.90
C THR A 171 -66.60 0.15 -14.04
N ALA A 172 -66.10 -1.11 -13.93
CA ALA A 172 -66.35 -2.17 -14.94
C ALA A 172 -67.50 -3.14 -14.55
N ALA A 173 -68.20 -2.87 -13.45
CA ALA A 173 -69.44 -3.52 -13.03
C ALA A 173 -70.65 -2.55 -13.22
#